data_e006d2602111117d2c76b59059c80d54
#
_entry.id   e006d2602111117d2c76b59059c80d54
#
_cell.length_a   1.000
_cell.length_b   1.000
_cell.length_c   1.000
_cell.angle_alpha   90.00
_cell.angle_beta   90.00
_cell.angle_gamma   90.00
#
_symmetry.space_group_name_H-M   'P 1'
#
loop_
_entity.id
_entity.type
_entity.pdbx_description
1 polymer ?
#
loop_
_entity_poly.entity_id
_entity_poly.type
_entity_poly.pdbx_seq_one_letter_code
_entity_poly.pdbx_strand_id
1 'polypeptide(L)'
;MFIRLVWLILLVLVAGALASWLASQPGMLQLEWLGYQLEMRTSLAVALVVVLGLIVIFADRLLRGLLDLPGLLGRNLARRRAAQGHRALALGMIAVSAGEPAEARRQASRAQRLLSAPQLTDLLSAQAANLSGDHRAAGRYFTSLTGNADTAFLGHIGLARLALEDDRSDDALAEAQKALSLRPKSALAARQVMVLQAERGNWDAALPALNVMALNVPTPQMKTPNTKAPNTKAGADDEDAQVIARHRAALNFLLAREGVPEFMGAESTGGGFMETGSSGPVHSSTAHSSTVNQLQTALAAWPAFWPAAILLADIHLAAAAPRKAVKSLEAAFRVMPHAAIATRLQTAWNSNEGKTVARLLKLVAASGDTAHEARSVVAAVALAHGLTGEAGRLIGEIPDA
;
A
#
# COMPACT_ATOMS: atom_id res chain seq x y z
N MET A 1 -47.00 -11.75 -17.85
CA MET A 1 -47.97 -12.81 -17.58
C MET A 1 -49.43 -12.36 -17.86
N PHE A 2 -49.83 -11.19 -17.39
CA PHE A 2 -51.19 -10.67 -17.53
C PHE A 2 -51.71 -10.59 -18.99
N ILE A 3 -50.92 -10.04 -19.90
CA ILE A 3 -51.26 -9.90 -21.32
C ILE A 3 -51.51 -11.26 -21.98
N ARG A 4 -50.76 -12.28 -21.63
CA ARG A 4 -50.95 -13.63 -22.18
C ARG A 4 -52.23 -14.30 -21.66
N LEU A 5 -52.63 -14.02 -20.43
CA LEU A 5 -53.88 -14.49 -19.84
C LEU A 5 -55.08 -13.81 -20.54
N VAL A 6 -55.00 -12.52 -20.74
CA VAL A 6 -56.04 -11.73 -21.47
C VAL A 6 -56.22 -12.26 -22.92
N TRP A 7 -55.09 -12.54 -23.61
CA TRP A 7 -55.15 -13.15 -24.95
C TRP A 7 -55.81 -14.53 -24.97
N LEU A 8 -55.59 -15.33 -23.97
CA LEU A 8 -56.20 -16.67 -23.83
C LEU A 8 -57.68 -16.58 -23.56
N ILE A 9 -58.09 -15.68 -22.66
CA ILE A 9 -59.52 -15.43 -22.39
C ILE A 9 -60.23 -14.91 -23.64
N LEU A 10 -59.58 -13.98 -24.38
CA LEU A 10 -60.12 -13.45 -25.64
C LEU A 10 -60.28 -14.56 -26.70
N LEU A 11 -59.30 -15.46 -26.82
CA LEU A 11 -59.33 -16.57 -27.77
C LEU A 11 -60.43 -17.58 -27.41
N VAL A 12 -60.63 -17.89 -26.12
CA VAL A 12 -61.72 -18.77 -25.65
C VAL A 12 -63.10 -18.12 -25.91
N LEU A 13 -63.22 -16.81 -25.66
CA LEU A 13 -64.44 -16.05 -25.93
C LEU A 13 -64.78 -16.02 -27.43
N VAL A 14 -63.79 -15.76 -28.29
CA VAL A 14 -63.96 -15.75 -29.74
C VAL A 14 -64.33 -17.15 -30.27
N ALA A 15 -63.63 -18.18 -29.79
CA ALA A 15 -63.94 -19.57 -30.15
C ALA A 15 -65.34 -19.99 -29.68
N GLY A 16 -65.74 -19.60 -28.46
CA GLY A 16 -67.08 -19.84 -27.94
C GLY A 16 -68.19 -19.12 -28.74
N ALA A 17 -67.97 -17.86 -29.13
CA ALA A 17 -68.86 -17.07 -29.94
C ALA A 17 -69.00 -17.67 -31.37
N LEU A 18 -67.88 -18.11 -31.97
CA LEU A 18 -67.89 -18.78 -33.27
C LEU A 18 -68.63 -20.13 -33.24
N ALA A 19 -68.37 -20.91 -32.18
CA ALA A 19 -69.04 -22.19 -31.97
C ALA A 19 -70.57 -22.00 -31.75
N SER A 20 -71.00 -20.98 -31.01
CA SER A 20 -72.42 -20.64 -30.78
C SER A 20 -73.07 -20.19 -32.07
N TRP A 21 -72.40 -19.33 -32.87
CA TRP A 21 -72.92 -18.88 -34.18
C TRP A 21 -73.05 -20.04 -35.15
N LEU A 22 -72.10 -20.96 -35.21
CA LEU A 22 -72.11 -22.11 -36.09
C LEU A 22 -73.14 -23.19 -35.63
N ALA A 23 -73.41 -23.30 -34.33
CA ALA A 23 -74.43 -24.17 -33.74
C ALA A 23 -75.87 -23.76 -34.13
N SER A 24 -76.07 -22.50 -34.48
CA SER A 24 -77.39 -21.98 -34.97
C SER A 24 -77.70 -22.31 -36.43
N GLN A 25 -76.70 -22.85 -37.17
CA GLN A 25 -76.90 -23.25 -38.56
C GLN A 25 -77.37 -24.71 -38.68
N PRO A 26 -78.54 -25.03 -39.25
CA PRO A 26 -78.98 -26.41 -39.38
C PRO A 26 -78.24 -27.09 -40.56
N GLY A 27 -77.19 -27.86 -40.21
CA GLY A 27 -76.44 -28.67 -41.19
C GLY A 27 -76.18 -30.06 -40.68
N MET A 28 -76.23 -31.10 -41.50
CA MET A 28 -75.75 -32.45 -41.22
C MET A 28 -74.49 -32.69 -42.06
N LEU A 29 -73.41 -33.10 -41.35
CA LEU A 29 -72.16 -33.55 -41.92
C LEU A 29 -72.18 -35.08 -41.98
N GLN A 30 -72.09 -35.65 -43.18
CA GLN A 30 -71.86 -37.08 -43.41
C GLN A 30 -70.39 -37.27 -43.77
N LEU A 31 -69.69 -37.98 -42.92
CA LEU A 31 -68.25 -38.33 -43.08
C LEU A 31 -68.18 -39.84 -43.38
N GLU A 32 -67.77 -40.19 -44.58
CA GLU A 32 -67.47 -41.57 -44.98
C GLU A 32 -65.95 -41.81 -44.82
N TRP A 33 -65.60 -42.64 -43.88
CA TRP A 33 -64.21 -43.05 -43.68
C TRP A 33 -64.10 -44.56 -43.51
N LEU A 34 -63.40 -45.21 -44.39
CA LEU A 34 -63.15 -46.67 -44.35
C LEU A 34 -64.43 -47.54 -44.31
N GLY A 35 -65.52 -47.12 -44.93
CA GLY A 35 -66.77 -47.90 -44.96
C GLY A 35 -67.69 -47.68 -43.73
N TYR A 36 -67.37 -46.79 -42.84
CA TYR A 36 -68.26 -46.33 -41.76
C TYR A 36 -68.86 -44.97 -42.12
N GLN A 37 -70.21 -44.89 -42.09
CA GLN A 37 -70.92 -43.61 -42.27
C GLN A 37 -71.20 -43.04 -40.84
N LEU A 38 -70.55 -41.93 -40.56
CA LEU A 38 -70.80 -41.19 -39.31
C LEU A 38 -71.68 -39.98 -39.65
N GLU A 39 -72.93 -40.05 -39.20
CA GLU A 39 -73.85 -38.89 -39.29
C GLU A 39 -73.76 -38.10 -37.97
N MET A 40 -73.18 -36.90 -38.04
CA MET A 40 -73.08 -35.99 -36.90
C MET A 40 -73.67 -34.64 -37.19
N ARG A 41 -74.32 -34.01 -36.21
CA ARG A 41 -74.69 -32.59 -36.32
C ARG A 41 -73.45 -31.73 -36.49
N THR A 42 -73.47 -30.81 -37.45
CA THR A 42 -72.36 -29.90 -37.75
C THR A 42 -71.84 -29.17 -36.52
N SER A 43 -72.73 -28.83 -35.58
CA SER A 43 -72.41 -28.18 -34.33
C SER A 43 -71.51 -29.06 -33.41
N LEU A 44 -71.71 -30.37 -33.43
CA LEU A 44 -70.96 -31.30 -32.57
C LEU A 44 -69.56 -31.56 -33.16
N ALA A 45 -69.42 -31.64 -34.48
CA ALA A 45 -68.14 -31.76 -35.17
C ALA A 45 -67.25 -30.53 -34.93
N VAL A 46 -67.81 -29.32 -35.05
CA VAL A 46 -67.07 -28.08 -34.77
C VAL A 46 -66.68 -27.95 -33.31
N ALA A 47 -67.60 -28.28 -32.39
CA ALA A 47 -67.28 -28.29 -30.94
C ALA A 47 -66.11 -29.24 -30.64
N LEU A 48 -66.07 -30.43 -31.28
CA LEU A 48 -64.96 -31.39 -31.10
C LEU A 48 -63.63 -30.81 -31.61
N VAL A 49 -63.62 -30.17 -32.78
CA VAL A 49 -62.42 -29.55 -33.37
C VAL A 49 -61.90 -28.40 -32.47
N VAL A 50 -62.82 -27.57 -31.96
CA VAL A 50 -62.45 -26.46 -31.03
C VAL A 50 -61.90 -27.00 -29.75
N VAL A 51 -62.51 -28.02 -29.13
CA VAL A 51 -62.02 -28.68 -27.89
C VAL A 51 -60.65 -29.30 -28.14
N LEU A 52 -60.48 -30.01 -29.26
CA LEU A 52 -59.19 -30.62 -29.61
C LEU A 52 -58.10 -29.53 -29.83
N GLY A 53 -58.41 -28.42 -30.49
CA GLY A 53 -57.53 -27.30 -30.67
C GLY A 53 -57.13 -26.67 -29.31
N LEU A 54 -58.08 -26.49 -28.39
CA LEU A 54 -57.81 -25.99 -27.06
C LEU A 54 -56.93 -26.95 -26.24
N ILE A 55 -57.15 -28.27 -26.39
CA ILE A 55 -56.31 -29.30 -25.73
C ILE A 55 -54.88 -29.22 -26.27
N VAL A 56 -54.70 -29.10 -27.56
CA VAL A 56 -53.36 -28.99 -28.19
C VAL A 56 -52.64 -27.71 -27.72
N ILE A 57 -53.34 -26.57 -27.71
CA ILE A 57 -52.80 -25.31 -27.23
C ILE A 57 -52.42 -25.40 -25.75
N PHE A 58 -53.30 -26.01 -24.94
CA PHE A 58 -53.04 -26.19 -23.51
C PHE A 58 -51.89 -27.14 -23.27
N ALA A 59 -51.79 -28.25 -24.01
CA ALA A 59 -50.69 -29.21 -23.92
C ALA A 59 -49.35 -28.57 -24.33
N ASP A 60 -49.30 -27.81 -25.43
CA ASP A 60 -48.11 -27.06 -25.87
C ASP A 60 -47.66 -26.06 -24.78
N ARG A 61 -48.62 -25.36 -24.19
CA ARG A 61 -48.34 -24.36 -23.16
C ARG A 61 -47.88 -25.00 -21.84
N LEU A 62 -48.46 -26.14 -21.45
CA LEU A 62 -48.05 -26.93 -20.29
C LEU A 62 -46.62 -27.48 -20.50
N LEU A 63 -46.39 -28.02 -21.70
CA LEU A 63 -45.09 -28.59 -22.06
C LEU A 63 -43.97 -27.52 -22.01
N ARG A 64 -44.21 -26.34 -22.63
CA ARG A 64 -43.27 -25.21 -22.55
C ARG A 64 -43.08 -24.71 -21.14
N GLY A 65 -44.15 -24.60 -20.35
CA GLY A 65 -44.05 -24.22 -18.94
C GLY A 65 -43.22 -25.22 -18.10
N LEU A 66 -43.36 -26.52 -18.39
CA LEU A 66 -42.63 -27.60 -17.72
C LEU A 66 -41.12 -27.59 -18.13
N LEU A 67 -40.84 -27.29 -19.41
CA LEU A 67 -39.46 -27.17 -19.92
C LEU A 67 -38.75 -25.91 -19.42
N ASP A 68 -39.47 -24.81 -19.13
CA ASP A 68 -38.90 -23.57 -18.56
C ASP A 68 -38.69 -23.62 -17.03
N LEU A 69 -39.35 -24.54 -16.31
CA LEU A 69 -39.25 -24.71 -14.86
C LEU A 69 -37.81 -24.96 -14.38
N PRO A 70 -37.00 -25.85 -15.01
CA PRO A 70 -35.62 -26.07 -14.56
C PRO A 70 -34.78 -24.83 -14.66
N GLY A 71 -34.97 -23.94 -15.65
CA GLY A 71 -34.27 -22.70 -15.79
C GLY A 71 -34.55 -21.66 -14.69
N LEU A 72 -35.80 -21.58 -14.22
CA LEU A 72 -36.21 -20.67 -13.14
C LEU A 72 -35.75 -21.18 -11.77
N LEU A 73 -35.86 -22.47 -11.53
CA LEU A 73 -35.39 -23.11 -10.29
C LEU A 73 -33.86 -23.08 -10.21
N GLY A 74 -33.18 -23.37 -11.33
CA GLY A 74 -31.71 -23.28 -11.41
C GLY A 74 -31.16 -21.87 -11.11
N ARG A 75 -31.79 -20.83 -11.66
CA ARG A 75 -31.41 -19.44 -11.41
C ARG A 75 -31.61 -19.02 -9.94
N ASN A 76 -32.68 -19.43 -9.32
CA ASN A 76 -32.95 -19.14 -7.90
C ASN A 76 -31.99 -19.90 -6.97
N LEU A 77 -31.70 -21.15 -7.27
CA LEU A 77 -30.69 -21.94 -6.55
C LEU A 77 -29.29 -21.38 -6.71
N ALA A 78 -28.90 -20.98 -7.94
CA ALA A 78 -27.63 -20.34 -8.22
C ALA A 78 -27.48 -19.00 -7.46
N ARG A 79 -28.51 -18.16 -7.43
CA ARG A 79 -28.53 -16.91 -6.66
C ARG A 79 -28.38 -17.16 -5.15
N ARG A 80 -29.09 -18.15 -4.61
CA ARG A 80 -28.96 -18.52 -3.18
C ARG A 80 -27.57 -19.06 -2.87
N ARG A 81 -26.98 -19.89 -3.73
CA ARG A 81 -25.60 -20.39 -3.58
C ARG A 81 -24.59 -19.23 -3.62
N ALA A 82 -24.70 -18.31 -4.57
CA ALA A 82 -23.85 -17.14 -4.67
C ALA A 82 -23.97 -16.25 -3.42
N ALA A 83 -25.19 -15.97 -2.94
CA ALA A 83 -25.41 -15.19 -1.71
C ALA A 83 -24.76 -15.85 -0.47
N GLN A 84 -24.89 -17.18 -0.34
CA GLN A 84 -24.20 -17.92 0.74
C GLN A 84 -22.70 -17.91 0.58
N GLY A 85 -22.17 -17.96 -0.65
CA GLY A 85 -20.74 -17.85 -0.95
C GLY A 85 -20.17 -16.48 -0.60
N HIS A 86 -20.85 -15.41 -0.95
CA HIS A 86 -20.44 -14.04 -0.56
C HIS A 86 -20.50 -13.84 0.95
N ARG A 87 -21.51 -14.42 1.63
CA ARG A 87 -21.56 -14.39 3.09
C ARG A 87 -20.38 -15.15 3.71
N ALA A 88 -20.03 -16.31 3.18
CA ALA A 88 -18.88 -17.07 3.63
C ALA A 88 -17.56 -16.29 3.40
N LEU A 89 -17.42 -15.61 2.25
CA LEU A 89 -16.28 -14.74 1.97
C LEU A 89 -16.16 -13.62 3.01
N ALA A 90 -17.27 -12.92 3.29
CA ALA A 90 -17.30 -11.84 4.29
C ALA A 90 -16.93 -12.33 5.70
N LEU A 91 -17.53 -13.45 6.14
CA LEU A 91 -17.23 -14.06 7.44
C LEU A 91 -15.77 -14.54 7.51
N GLY A 92 -15.23 -15.08 6.41
CA GLY A 92 -13.83 -15.48 6.32
C GLY A 92 -12.88 -14.30 6.45
N MET A 93 -13.20 -13.15 5.83
CA MET A 93 -12.39 -11.91 5.98
C MET A 93 -12.44 -11.38 7.41
N ILE A 94 -13.61 -11.44 8.06
CA ILE A 94 -13.74 -11.07 9.48
C ILE A 94 -12.89 -12.00 10.35
N ALA A 95 -12.94 -13.31 10.11
CA ALA A 95 -12.13 -14.28 10.85
C ALA A 95 -10.62 -14.08 10.66
N VAL A 96 -10.18 -13.71 9.44
CA VAL A 96 -8.77 -13.33 9.19
C VAL A 96 -8.40 -12.09 9.99
N SER A 97 -9.25 -11.07 10.01
CA SER A 97 -9.00 -9.83 10.76
C SER A 97 -9.02 -10.04 12.29
N ALA A 98 -9.83 -11.00 12.76
CA ALA A 98 -9.89 -11.40 14.17
C ALA A 98 -8.74 -12.32 14.59
N GLY A 99 -7.92 -12.81 13.65
CA GLY A 99 -6.84 -13.74 13.94
C GLY A 99 -7.31 -15.16 14.23
N GLU A 100 -8.48 -15.58 13.68
CA GLU A 100 -9.08 -16.89 13.88
C GLU A 100 -8.81 -17.85 12.70
N PRO A 101 -7.67 -18.59 12.69
CA PRO A 101 -7.26 -19.37 11.51
C PRO A 101 -8.21 -20.52 11.18
N ALA A 102 -8.78 -21.16 12.18
CA ALA A 102 -9.69 -22.31 11.98
C ALA A 102 -11.00 -21.88 11.29
N GLU A 103 -11.55 -20.75 11.71
CA GLU A 103 -12.78 -20.20 11.11
C GLU A 103 -12.51 -19.63 9.73
N ALA A 104 -11.41 -18.87 9.55
CA ALA A 104 -10.99 -18.35 8.26
C ALA A 104 -10.86 -19.47 7.22
N ARG A 105 -10.23 -20.59 7.57
CA ARG A 105 -10.07 -21.76 6.70
C ARG A 105 -11.41 -22.42 6.36
N ARG A 106 -12.31 -22.57 7.35
CA ARG A 106 -13.66 -23.13 7.12
C ARG A 106 -14.46 -22.28 6.15
N GLN A 107 -14.46 -20.97 6.36
CA GLN A 107 -15.21 -20.04 5.52
C GLN A 107 -14.59 -19.91 4.12
N ALA A 108 -13.25 -19.93 3.99
CA ALA A 108 -12.55 -19.96 2.70
C ALA A 108 -12.97 -21.19 1.88
N SER A 109 -12.94 -22.38 2.48
CA SER A 109 -13.36 -23.63 1.83
C SER A 109 -14.83 -23.61 1.44
N ARG A 110 -15.69 -22.97 2.25
CA ARG A 110 -17.11 -22.81 1.94
C ARG A 110 -17.32 -21.85 0.78
N ALA A 111 -16.64 -20.71 0.78
CA ALA A 111 -16.70 -19.73 -0.29
C ALA A 111 -16.22 -20.34 -1.62
N GLN A 112 -15.12 -21.09 -1.61
CA GLN A 112 -14.56 -21.75 -2.79
C GLN A 112 -15.54 -22.73 -3.45
N ARG A 113 -16.34 -23.46 -2.65
CA ARG A 113 -17.37 -24.39 -3.19
C ARG A 113 -18.61 -23.69 -3.73
N LEU A 114 -18.90 -22.47 -3.29
CA LEU A 114 -20.14 -21.77 -3.58
C LEU A 114 -19.99 -20.65 -4.61
N LEU A 115 -18.78 -20.09 -4.76
CA LEU A 115 -18.50 -18.98 -5.67
C LEU A 115 -17.67 -19.45 -6.87
N SER A 116 -18.04 -18.98 -8.04
CA SER A 116 -17.27 -19.13 -9.28
C SER A 116 -16.30 -17.95 -9.46
N ALA A 117 -15.66 -17.49 -8.38
CA ALA A 117 -14.77 -16.35 -8.36
C ALA A 117 -13.42 -16.77 -7.73
N PRO A 118 -12.56 -17.49 -8.47
CA PRO A 118 -11.33 -18.06 -7.92
C PRO A 118 -10.41 -16.99 -7.32
N GLN A 119 -10.33 -15.79 -7.90
CA GLN A 119 -9.45 -14.73 -7.43
C GLN A 119 -9.74 -14.32 -5.97
N LEU A 120 -11.03 -14.14 -5.63
CA LEU A 120 -11.44 -13.74 -4.27
C LEU A 120 -11.30 -14.88 -3.26
N THR A 121 -11.60 -16.10 -3.69
CA THR A 121 -11.50 -17.28 -2.82
C THR A 121 -10.07 -17.68 -2.58
N ASP A 122 -9.19 -17.53 -3.59
CA ASP A 122 -7.75 -17.80 -3.46
C ASP A 122 -7.08 -16.78 -2.54
N LEU A 123 -7.47 -15.49 -2.63
CA LEU A 123 -6.97 -14.47 -1.71
C LEU A 123 -7.33 -14.79 -0.26
N LEU A 124 -8.59 -15.12 0.00
CA LEU A 124 -9.03 -15.51 1.35
C LEU A 124 -8.32 -16.78 1.82
N SER A 125 -8.15 -17.78 0.93
CA SER A 125 -7.46 -19.03 1.24
C SER A 125 -5.98 -18.82 1.53
N ALA A 126 -5.32 -17.92 0.78
CA ALA A 126 -3.94 -17.53 1.02
C ALA A 126 -3.76 -16.89 2.41
N GLN A 127 -4.64 -15.95 2.75
CA GLN A 127 -4.61 -15.28 4.06
C GLN A 127 -4.91 -16.24 5.21
N ALA A 128 -5.89 -17.13 5.04
CA ALA A 128 -6.24 -18.14 6.04
C ALA A 128 -5.11 -19.17 6.24
N ALA A 129 -4.45 -19.56 5.17
CA ALA A 129 -3.29 -20.46 5.21
C ALA A 129 -2.10 -19.80 5.90
N ASN A 130 -1.80 -18.54 5.55
CA ASN A 130 -0.73 -17.77 6.19
C ASN A 130 -0.98 -17.60 7.69
N LEU A 131 -2.21 -17.23 8.07
CA LEU A 131 -2.60 -17.07 9.48
C LEU A 131 -2.46 -18.37 10.28
N SER A 132 -2.59 -19.54 9.63
CA SER A 132 -2.40 -20.85 10.26
C SER A 132 -0.95 -21.37 10.20
N GLY A 133 0.01 -20.60 9.68
CA GLY A 133 1.40 -21.02 9.51
C GLY A 133 1.63 -22.05 8.39
N ASP A 134 0.62 -22.28 7.53
CA ASP A 134 0.78 -23.17 6.37
C ASP A 134 1.35 -22.38 5.18
N HIS A 135 2.65 -22.04 5.25
CA HIS A 135 3.36 -21.25 4.25
C HIS A 135 3.35 -21.89 2.87
N ARG A 136 3.33 -23.24 2.80
CA ARG A 136 3.26 -23.96 1.52
C ARG A 136 1.91 -23.78 0.82
N ALA A 137 0.82 -23.86 1.58
CA ALA A 137 -0.50 -23.64 1.02
C ALA A 137 -0.69 -22.14 0.66
N ALA A 138 -0.27 -21.22 1.52
CA ALA A 138 -0.31 -19.79 1.27
C ALA A 138 0.45 -19.43 -0.02
N GLY A 139 1.66 -19.97 -0.20
CA GLY A 139 2.48 -19.76 -1.39
C GLY A 139 1.79 -20.21 -2.68
N ARG A 140 1.12 -21.38 -2.67
CA ARG A 140 0.37 -21.85 -3.85
C ARG A 140 -0.78 -20.91 -4.23
N TYR A 141 -1.53 -20.42 -3.24
CA TYR A 141 -2.63 -19.49 -3.49
C TYR A 141 -2.13 -18.12 -3.93
N PHE A 142 -1.08 -17.57 -3.32
CA PHE A 142 -0.48 -16.31 -3.78
C PHE A 142 0.09 -16.44 -5.20
N THR A 143 0.71 -17.56 -5.54
CA THR A 143 1.18 -17.83 -6.92
C THR A 143 0.02 -17.91 -7.90
N SER A 144 -1.11 -18.53 -7.55
CA SER A 144 -2.32 -18.52 -8.38
C SER A 144 -2.79 -17.09 -8.68
N LEU A 145 -2.71 -16.18 -7.69
CA LEU A 145 -3.11 -14.77 -7.85
C LEU A 145 -2.19 -13.99 -8.80
N THR A 146 -0.93 -14.38 -8.97
CA THR A 146 0.00 -13.69 -9.89
C THR A 146 -0.34 -13.90 -11.36
N GLY A 147 -1.10 -14.95 -11.68
CA GLY A 147 -1.53 -15.25 -13.05
C GLY A 147 -2.62 -14.34 -13.61
N ASN A 148 -3.24 -13.48 -12.80
CA ASN A 148 -4.29 -12.57 -13.23
C ASN A 148 -3.88 -11.11 -12.98
N ALA A 149 -4.02 -10.26 -14.00
CA ALA A 149 -3.58 -8.86 -13.94
C ALA A 149 -4.20 -8.06 -12.77
N ASP A 150 -5.47 -8.33 -12.42
CA ASP A 150 -6.17 -7.61 -11.36
C ASP A 150 -5.65 -7.96 -9.96
N THR A 151 -5.17 -9.20 -9.77
CA THR A 151 -4.73 -9.74 -8.48
C THR A 151 -3.23 -9.95 -8.38
N ALA A 152 -2.48 -9.84 -9.49
CA ALA A 152 -1.04 -10.09 -9.53
C ALA A 152 -0.27 -9.25 -8.50
N PHE A 153 -0.64 -7.99 -8.33
CA PHE A 153 -0.04 -7.13 -7.32
C PHE A 153 -0.17 -7.72 -5.90
N LEU A 154 -1.36 -8.21 -5.54
CA LEU A 154 -1.60 -8.82 -4.22
C LEU A 154 -0.88 -10.15 -4.08
N GLY A 155 -0.79 -10.94 -5.17
CA GLY A 155 -0.02 -12.17 -5.23
C GLY A 155 1.45 -11.93 -4.91
N HIS A 156 2.09 -10.98 -5.60
CA HIS A 156 3.50 -10.64 -5.38
C HIS A 156 3.77 -10.05 -3.99
N ILE A 157 2.88 -9.18 -3.47
CA ILE A 157 3.00 -8.67 -2.08
C ILE A 157 2.90 -9.81 -1.06
N GLY A 158 1.98 -10.76 -1.28
CA GLY A 158 1.82 -11.92 -0.42
C GLY A 158 3.04 -12.84 -0.45
N LEU A 159 3.60 -13.11 -1.62
CA LEU A 159 4.82 -13.91 -1.80
C LEU A 159 6.04 -13.23 -1.18
N ALA A 160 6.19 -11.90 -1.34
CA ALA A 160 7.27 -11.14 -0.71
C ALA A 160 7.22 -11.25 0.81
N ARG A 161 6.02 -11.10 1.42
CA ARG A 161 5.86 -11.25 2.86
C ARG A 161 6.16 -12.68 3.33
N LEU A 162 5.68 -13.69 2.61
CA LEU A 162 5.93 -15.08 2.93
C LEU A 162 7.43 -15.42 2.87
N ALA A 163 8.13 -14.91 1.86
CA ALA A 163 9.57 -15.08 1.73
C ALA A 163 10.33 -14.43 2.90
N LEU A 164 9.86 -13.30 3.43
CA LEU A 164 10.42 -12.68 4.64
C LEU A 164 10.18 -13.53 5.90
N GLU A 165 8.98 -14.10 6.05
CA GLU A 165 8.65 -15.01 7.16
C GLU A 165 9.51 -16.30 7.13
N ASP A 166 9.99 -16.68 5.93
CA ASP A 166 10.88 -17.83 5.71
C ASP A 166 12.38 -17.44 5.64
N ASP A 167 12.77 -16.22 6.04
CA ASP A 167 14.13 -15.67 5.99
C ASP A 167 14.78 -15.66 4.59
N ARG A 168 13.98 -15.69 3.51
CA ARG A 168 14.42 -15.67 2.11
C ARG A 168 14.37 -14.24 1.56
N SER A 169 15.28 -13.39 2.06
CA SER A 169 15.28 -11.96 1.75
C SER A 169 15.49 -11.64 0.26
N ASP A 170 16.22 -12.50 -0.49
CA ASP A 170 16.43 -12.32 -1.94
C ASP A 170 15.14 -12.53 -2.73
N ASP A 171 14.40 -13.59 -2.42
CA ASP A 171 13.10 -13.86 -3.03
C ASP A 171 12.10 -12.77 -2.67
N ALA A 172 12.10 -12.34 -1.41
CA ALA A 172 11.24 -11.26 -0.94
C ALA A 172 11.46 -9.96 -1.72
N LEU A 173 12.72 -9.59 -1.95
CA LEU A 173 13.05 -8.40 -2.73
C LEU A 173 12.60 -8.53 -4.19
N ALA A 174 12.85 -9.69 -4.81
CA ALA A 174 12.45 -9.93 -6.20
C ALA A 174 10.92 -9.81 -6.36
N GLU A 175 10.16 -10.39 -5.44
CA GLU A 175 8.70 -10.32 -5.45
C GLU A 175 8.19 -8.91 -5.14
N ALA A 176 8.79 -8.18 -4.19
CA ALA A 176 8.43 -6.80 -3.89
C ALA A 176 8.71 -5.86 -5.09
N GLN A 177 9.81 -6.07 -5.82
CA GLN A 177 10.13 -5.32 -7.04
C GLN A 177 9.12 -5.58 -8.16
N LYS A 178 8.69 -6.83 -8.35
CA LYS A 178 7.61 -7.17 -9.29
C LYS A 178 6.30 -6.48 -8.89
N ALA A 179 5.95 -6.47 -7.61
CA ALA A 179 4.78 -5.74 -7.14
C ALA A 179 4.89 -4.23 -7.43
N LEU A 180 6.06 -3.63 -7.17
CA LEU A 180 6.30 -2.22 -7.45
C LEU A 180 6.24 -1.90 -8.94
N SER A 181 6.72 -2.78 -9.82
CA SER A 181 6.62 -2.61 -11.27
C SER A 181 5.18 -2.64 -11.77
N LEU A 182 4.31 -3.47 -11.18
CA LEU A 182 2.87 -3.52 -11.49
C LEU A 182 2.13 -2.27 -11.00
N ARG A 183 2.52 -1.73 -9.86
CA ARG A 183 1.93 -0.51 -9.28
C ARG A 183 3.02 0.45 -8.81
N PRO A 184 3.61 1.26 -9.73
CA PRO A 184 4.75 2.13 -9.42
C PRO A 184 4.49 3.20 -8.36
N LYS A 185 3.22 3.52 -8.08
CA LYS A 185 2.82 4.50 -7.05
C LYS A 185 2.43 3.85 -5.72
N SER A 186 2.60 2.55 -5.56
CA SER A 186 2.20 1.86 -4.32
C SER A 186 3.19 2.13 -3.19
N ALA A 187 2.74 2.85 -2.16
CA ALA A 187 3.54 3.07 -0.94
C ALA A 187 3.89 1.75 -0.22
N LEU A 188 2.98 0.76 -0.26
CA LEU A 188 3.20 -0.54 0.37
C LEU A 188 4.37 -1.29 -0.27
N ALA A 189 4.36 -1.43 -1.61
CA ALA A 189 5.44 -2.11 -2.34
C ALA A 189 6.76 -1.33 -2.23
N ALA A 190 6.71 0.00 -2.35
CA ALA A 190 7.87 0.86 -2.21
C ALA A 190 8.50 0.73 -0.81
N ARG A 191 7.69 0.67 0.26
CA ARG A 191 8.20 0.46 1.62
C ARG A 191 8.93 -0.87 1.76
N GLN A 192 8.38 -1.96 1.22
CA GLN A 192 9.03 -3.26 1.27
C GLN A 192 10.38 -3.26 0.53
N VAL A 193 10.42 -2.70 -0.68
CA VAL A 193 11.66 -2.57 -1.46
C VAL A 193 12.68 -1.72 -0.72
N MET A 194 12.27 -0.57 -0.17
CA MET A 194 13.14 0.33 0.59
C MET A 194 13.77 -0.38 1.79
N VAL A 195 12.97 -1.07 2.61
CA VAL A 195 13.47 -1.76 3.81
C VAL A 195 14.45 -2.86 3.42
N LEU A 196 14.09 -3.71 2.46
CA LEU A 196 14.93 -4.82 2.02
C LEU A 196 16.24 -4.37 1.37
N GLN A 197 16.22 -3.27 0.62
CA GLN A 197 17.45 -2.69 0.06
C GLN A 197 18.31 -2.06 1.16
N ALA A 198 17.69 -1.38 2.12
CA ALA A 198 18.41 -0.79 3.25
C ALA A 198 19.07 -1.85 4.15
N GLU A 199 18.40 -2.97 4.44
CA GLU A 199 18.96 -4.09 5.19
C GLU A 199 20.21 -4.70 4.54
N ARG A 200 20.31 -4.60 3.21
CA ARG A 200 21.47 -5.05 2.42
C ARG A 200 22.57 -4.01 2.27
N GLY A 201 22.38 -2.82 2.81
CA GLY A 201 23.28 -1.69 2.59
C GLY A 201 23.18 -1.04 1.20
N ASN A 202 22.22 -1.42 0.36
CA ASN A 202 22.02 -0.87 -0.97
C ASN A 202 21.24 0.46 -0.92
N TRP A 203 21.84 1.48 -0.35
CA TRP A 203 21.19 2.76 -0.07
C TRP A 203 20.74 3.48 -1.34
N ASP A 204 21.52 3.39 -2.43
CA ASP A 204 21.19 3.96 -3.74
C ASP A 204 19.90 3.38 -4.31
N ALA A 205 19.68 2.07 -4.13
CA ALA A 205 18.48 1.41 -4.59
C ALA A 205 17.28 1.63 -3.64
N ALA A 206 17.51 1.99 -2.38
CA ALA A 206 16.47 2.30 -1.40
C ALA A 206 15.86 3.70 -1.60
N LEU A 207 16.64 4.69 -2.04
CA LEU A 207 16.20 6.08 -2.22
C LEU A 207 15.03 6.26 -3.21
N PRO A 208 15.04 5.65 -4.42
CA PRO A 208 13.91 5.74 -5.34
C PRO A 208 12.60 5.23 -4.74
N ALA A 209 12.66 4.13 -3.99
CA ALA A 209 11.49 3.56 -3.32
C ALA A 209 10.96 4.51 -2.23
N LEU A 210 11.83 5.15 -1.47
CA LEU A 210 11.45 6.18 -0.50
C LEU A 210 10.77 7.38 -1.17
N ASN A 211 11.23 7.81 -2.35
CA ASN A 211 10.60 8.90 -3.09
C ASN A 211 9.18 8.55 -3.53
N VAL A 212 8.92 7.30 -3.92
CA VAL A 212 7.55 6.82 -4.20
C VAL A 212 6.65 6.91 -2.97
N MET A 213 7.16 6.58 -1.79
CA MET A 213 6.41 6.73 -0.54
C MET A 213 6.09 8.20 -0.26
N ALA A 214 7.05 9.11 -0.48
CA ALA A 214 6.88 10.55 -0.25
C ALA A 214 5.82 11.17 -1.17
N LEU A 215 5.63 10.67 -2.38
CA LEU A 215 4.59 11.14 -3.31
C LEU A 215 3.16 10.80 -2.84
N ASN A 216 3.02 9.80 -1.98
CA ASN A 216 1.72 9.36 -1.46
C ASN A 216 1.35 10.02 -0.12
N VAL A 217 2.27 10.74 0.51
CA VAL A 217 1.98 11.54 1.70
C VAL A 217 1.48 12.89 1.22
N PRO A 218 0.28 13.34 1.65
CA PRO A 218 -0.19 14.67 1.36
C PRO A 218 0.87 15.67 1.82
N THR A 219 1.39 16.48 0.88
CA THR A 219 2.27 17.59 1.27
C THR A 219 1.49 18.48 2.24
N PRO A 220 2.05 18.80 3.42
CA PRO A 220 1.41 19.76 4.31
C PRO A 220 1.24 21.05 3.51
N GLN A 221 0.01 21.37 3.15
CA GLN A 221 -0.29 22.65 2.51
C GLN A 221 0.15 23.72 3.52
N MET A 222 1.11 24.57 3.10
CA MET A 222 1.47 25.77 3.85
C MET A 222 0.17 26.43 4.29
N LYS A 223 -0.13 26.36 5.58
CA LYS A 223 -1.32 26.98 6.17
C LYS A 223 -1.30 28.47 5.84
N THR A 224 -2.13 28.87 4.89
CA THR A 224 -2.56 30.27 4.84
C THR A 224 -3.27 30.58 6.18
N PRO A 225 -2.98 31.71 6.85
CA PRO A 225 -3.36 31.91 8.24
C PRO A 225 -4.86 32.06 8.54
N ASN A 226 -5.76 31.60 7.66
CA ASN A 226 -7.19 31.95 7.77
C ASN A 226 -8.17 30.79 7.51
N THR A 227 -7.84 29.56 7.85
CA THR A 227 -8.84 28.48 7.79
C THR A 227 -8.97 27.76 9.13
N LYS A 228 -10.01 28.17 9.87
CA LYS A 228 -10.54 27.47 11.04
C LYS A 228 -11.21 26.17 10.57
N ALA A 229 -10.55 25.01 10.75
CA ALA A 229 -11.24 23.72 10.90
C ALA A 229 -10.29 22.75 11.62
N PRO A 230 -10.69 22.12 12.73
CA PRO A 230 -9.92 21.07 13.36
C PRO A 230 -10.24 19.76 12.62
N ASN A 231 -9.40 19.34 11.71
CA ASN A 231 -9.46 18.00 11.13
C ASN A 231 -8.43 17.10 11.83
N THR A 232 -8.92 16.13 12.56
CA THR A 232 -8.15 15.05 13.22
C THR A 232 -7.25 14.22 12.28
N LYS A 233 -7.39 14.38 10.96
CA LYS A 233 -6.49 13.78 9.95
C LYS A 233 -5.19 14.56 9.74
N ALA A 234 -5.14 15.85 10.03
CA ALA A 234 -3.94 16.68 9.79
C ALA A 234 -2.73 16.29 10.66
N GLY A 235 -2.95 15.66 11.81
CA GLY A 235 -1.88 15.22 12.70
C GLY A 235 -1.16 13.95 12.21
N ALA A 236 -1.91 13.00 11.65
CA ALA A 236 -1.33 11.75 11.12
C ALA A 236 -0.52 11.98 9.84
N ASP A 237 -1.00 12.85 8.96
CA ASP A 237 -0.32 13.21 7.71
C ASP A 237 1.02 13.94 7.99
N ASP A 238 1.08 14.77 9.06
CA ASP A 238 2.30 15.46 9.49
C ASP A 238 3.32 14.47 10.11
N GLU A 239 2.85 13.46 10.82
CA GLU A 239 3.71 12.42 11.42
C GLU A 239 4.35 11.53 10.33
N ASP A 240 3.56 11.08 9.36
CA ASP A 240 4.07 10.30 8.23
C ASP A 240 5.09 11.10 7.40
N ALA A 241 4.85 12.40 7.18
CA ALA A 241 5.80 13.28 6.48
C ALA A 241 7.13 13.40 7.24
N GLN A 242 7.07 13.52 8.57
CA GLN A 242 8.29 13.56 9.42
C GLN A 242 9.04 12.24 9.40
N VAL A 243 8.34 11.10 9.45
CA VAL A 243 8.95 9.77 9.34
C VAL A 243 9.70 9.62 8.02
N ILE A 244 9.09 10.01 6.91
CA ILE A 244 9.73 9.97 5.58
C ILE A 244 10.94 10.91 5.51
N ALA A 245 10.84 12.12 6.07
CA ALA A 245 11.94 13.06 6.13
C ALA A 245 13.15 12.49 6.91
N ARG A 246 12.90 11.83 8.04
CA ARG A 246 13.93 11.15 8.85
C ARG A 246 14.58 10.01 8.09
N HIS A 247 13.80 9.15 7.41
CA HIS A 247 14.33 8.07 6.58
C HIS A 247 15.19 8.62 5.42
N ARG A 248 14.74 9.69 4.77
CA ARG A 248 15.50 10.34 3.70
C ARG A 248 16.84 10.90 4.20
N ALA A 249 16.83 11.55 5.36
CA ALA A 249 18.04 12.04 5.99
C ALA A 249 18.99 10.90 6.33
N ALA A 250 18.49 9.82 6.92
CA ALA A 250 19.28 8.65 7.28
C ALA A 250 19.90 7.97 6.05
N LEU A 251 19.13 7.74 4.98
CA LEU A 251 19.64 7.12 3.75
C LEU A 251 20.70 7.97 3.07
N ASN A 252 20.47 9.28 2.93
CA ASN A 252 21.48 10.17 2.36
C ASN A 252 22.75 10.24 3.22
N PHE A 253 22.63 10.16 4.55
CA PHE A 253 23.77 10.09 5.44
C PHE A 253 24.57 8.79 5.27
N LEU A 254 23.90 7.65 5.16
CA LEU A 254 24.55 6.36 4.97
C LEU A 254 25.28 6.29 3.64
N LEU A 255 24.67 6.77 2.56
CA LEU A 255 25.34 6.94 1.26
C LEU A 255 26.56 7.84 1.34
N ALA A 256 26.43 8.97 2.01
CA ALA A 256 27.54 9.88 2.20
C ALA A 256 28.69 9.22 3.00
N ARG A 257 28.35 8.44 4.02
CA ARG A 257 29.32 7.73 4.86
C ARG A 257 30.10 6.67 4.08
N GLU A 258 29.48 5.96 3.15
CA GLU A 258 30.17 5.00 2.28
C GLU A 258 31.20 5.67 1.36
N GLY A 259 30.93 6.88 0.88
CA GLY A 259 31.86 7.66 0.07
C GLY A 259 33.04 8.28 0.83
N VAL A 260 32.98 8.30 2.17
CA VAL A 260 34.05 8.91 3.02
C VAL A 260 35.38 8.14 3.00
N PRO A 261 35.43 6.79 3.03
CA PRO A 261 36.69 6.05 3.03
C PRO A 261 37.56 6.31 1.82
N GLU A 262 36.97 6.53 0.65
CA GLU A 262 37.73 6.85 -0.58
C GLU A 262 38.42 8.23 -0.50
N PHE A 263 37.83 9.15 0.28
CA PHE A 263 38.34 10.49 0.43
C PHE A 263 39.36 10.63 1.56
N MET A 264 39.14 10.01 2.71
CA MET A 264 40.03 10.10 3.87
C MET A 264 41.24 9.15 3.79
N GLY A 265 41.15 8.08 3.01
CA GLY A 265 42.22 7.10 2.82
C GLY A 265 43.37 7.60 1.94
N ALA A 266 43.19 8.67 1.16
CA ALA A 266 44.19 9.20 0.25
C ALA A 266 45.28 10.03 0.96
N GLU A 267 45.07 10.49 2.18
CA GLU A 267 46.02 11.35 2.90
C GLU A 267 46.86 10.66 4.00
N SER A 268 46.60 9.40 4.38
CA SER A 268 47.29 8.79 5.54
C SER A 268 48.41 7.82 5.23
N THR A 269 48.78 7.62 3.97
CA THR A 269 49.97 6.83 3.60
C THR A 269 50.99 7.72 2.88
N GLY A 270 51.62 8.58 3.65
CA GLY A 270 52.91 9.15 3.28
C GLY A 270 53.99 8.09 3.39
N GLY A 271 54.43 7.56 2.25
CA GLY A 271 55.64 6.72 2.20
C GLY A 271 55.49 5.54 1.24
N GLY A 272 56.02 5.70 -0.01
CA GLY A 272 56.26 4.55 -0.88
C GLY A 272 55.82 4.78 -2.31
N PHE A 273 56.66 5.43 -3.06
CA PHE A 273 56.68 5.53 -4.51
C PHE A 273 56.56 4.14 -5.15
N MET A 274 55.47 3.84 -5.86
CA MET A 274 55.47 2.99 -7.03
C MET A 274 54.36 3.40 -7.98
N GLU A 275 54.78 3.97 -9.10
CA GLU A 275 53.98 4.25 -10.27
C GLU A 275 53.38 2.95 -10.82
N THR A 276 52.06 2.90 -10.92
CA THR A 276 51.38 2.19 -12.02
C THR A 276 50.05 2.87 -12.31
N GLY A 277 49.97 3.58 -13.42
CA GLY A 277 48.83 3.65 -14.31
C GLY A 277 47.61 4.46 -13.89
N SER A 278 47.60 5.75 -14.25
CA SER A 278 46.46 6.42 -14.88
C SER A 278 45.07 6.28 -14.26
N SER A 279 44.83 7.02 -13.20
CA SER A 279 43.52 7.63 -12.97
C SER A 279 43.72 8.95 -12.23
N GLY A 280 43.58 10.05 -12.97
CA GLY A 280 43.90 11.39 -12.55
C GLY A 280 42.95 11.95 -11.46
N PRO A 281 43.29 13.15 -10.93
CA PRO A 281 42.62 13.80 -9.78
C PRO A 281 41.16 14.19 -9.99
N VAL A 282 40.57 13.80 -11.10
CA VAL A 282 39.17 14.13 -11.47
C VAL A 282 38.15 13.28 -10.69
N HIS A 283 38.49 12.05 -10.30
CA HIS A 283 37.55 11.17 -9.57
C HIS A 283 37.37 11.56 -8.10
N SER A 284 38.40 12.10 -7.46
CA SER A 284 38.31 12.51 -6.04
C SER A 284 37.45 13.78 -5.84
N SER A 285 37.44 14.70 -6.78
CA SER A 285 36.66 15.94 -6.67
C SER A 285 35.17 15.73 -6.90
N THR A 286 34.80 14.79 -7.78
CA THR A 286 33.39 14.44 -8.05
C THR A 286 32.78 13.62 -6.89
N ALA A 287 33.51 12.67 -6.31
CA ALA A 287 33.10 11.92 -5.14
C ALA A 287 32.91 12.86 -3.93
N HIS A 288 33.82 13.78 -3.71
CA HIS A 288 33.72 14.79 -2.65
C HIS A 288 32.45 15.65 -2.80
N SER A 289 32.18 16.16 -4.00
CA SER A 289 30.98 16.98 -4.25
C SER A 289 29.69 16.20 -4.10
N SER A 290 29.65 14.93 -4.49
CA SER A 290 28.52 14.04 -4.33
C SER A 290 28.20 13.83 -2.84
N THR A 291 29.21 13.48 -2.03
CA THR A 291 29.07 13.24 -0.59
C THR A 291 28.58 14.49 0.16
N VAL A 292 29.16 15.68 -0.17
CA VAL A 292 28.70 16.95 0.40
C VAL A 292 27.24 17.23 0.04
N ASN A 293 26.84 17.01 -1.22
CA ASN A 293 25.46 17.21 -1.66
C ASN A 293 24.48 16.26 -0.94
N GLN A 294 24.85 15.00 -0.73
CA GLN A 294 24.05 14.03 0.00
C GLN A 294 23.82 14.45 1.46
N LEU A 295 24.89 14.93 2.14
CA LEU A 295 24.78 15.43 3.52
C LEU A 295 23.97 16.71 3.62
N GLN A 296 24.09 17.62 2.65
CA GLN A 296 23.26 18.82 2.59
C GLN A 296 21.78 18.46 2.35
N THR A 297 21.52 17.47 1.49
CA THR A 297 20.16 16.95 1.27
C THR A 297 19.61 16.28 2.53
N ALA A 298 20.43 15.55 3.27
CA ALA A 298 20.04 14.96 4.56
C ALA A 298 19.65 16.06 5.57
N LEU A 299 20.45 17.10 5.72
CA LEU A 299 20.18 18.22 6.62
C LEU A 299 18.98 19.07 6.17
N ALA A 300 18.77 19.22 4.85
CA ALA A 300 17.57 19.89 4.33
C ALA A 300 16.29 19.09 4.63
N ALA A 301 16.36 17.75 4.57
CA ALA A 301 15.23 16.89 4.90
C ALA A 301 14.95 16.86 6.40
N TRP A 302 15.99 16.81 7.23
CA TRP A 302 15.87 16.81 8.70
C TRP A 302 16.97 17.66 9.33
N PRO A 303 16.70 18.96 9.61
CA PRO A 303 17.71 19.90 10.13
C PRO A 303 18.28 19.51 11.50
N ALA A 304 17.53 18.75 12.31
CA ALA A 304 17.97 18.25 13.62
C ALA A 304 18.88 17.00 13.54
N PHE A 305 19.23 16.53 12.35
CA PHE A 305 20.06 15.34 12.19
C PHE A 305 21.56 15.65 12.37
N TRP A 306 21.97 15.86 13.62
CA TRP A 306 23.33 16.27 14.01
C TRP A 306 24.47 15.36 13.50
N PRO A 307 24.33 14.01 13.31
CA PRO A 307 25.42 13.21 12.78
C PRO A 307 25.84 13.63 11.36
N ALA A 308 24.86 14.02 10.51
CA ALA A 308 25.17 14.53 9.17
C ALA A 308 25.89 15.88 9.22
N ALA A 309 25.56 16.75 10.19
CA ALA A 309 26.24 18.01 10.37
C ALA A 309 27.71 17.84 10.80
N ILE A 310 27.97 16.89 11.68
CA ILE A 310 29.34 16.56 12.11
C ILE A 310 30.14 16.00 10.94
N LEU A 311 29.62 15.01 10.23
CA LEU A 311 30.31 14.41 9.09
C LEU A 311 30.60 15.46 7.99
N LEU A 312 29.63 16.33 7.71
CA LEU A 312 29.81 17.44 6.77
C LEU A 312 30.92 18.39 7.20
N ALA A 313 31.01 18.70 8.50
CA ALA A 313 32.05 19.55 9.04
C ALA A 313 33.43 18.86 8.97
N ASP A 314 33.51 17.56 9.27
CA ASP A 314 34.76 16.79 9.18
C ASP A 314 35.30 16.78 7.72
N ILE A 315 34.42 16.59 6.74
CA ILE A 315 34.76 16.69 5.31
C ILE A 315 35.26 18.08 4.95
N HIS A 316 34.62 19.15 5.44
CA HIS A 316 35.04 20.50 5.22
C HIS A 316 36.37 20.84 5.92
N LEU A 317 36.63 20.26 7.10
CA LEU A 317 37.94 20.43 7.77
C LEU A 317 39.04 19.70 7.01
N ALA A 318 38.79 18.47 6.55
CA ALA A 318 39.75 17.74 5.71
C ALA A 318 40.03 18.47 4.38
N ALA A 319 39.05 19.13 3.80
CA ALA A 319 39.20 19.98 2.60
C ALA A 319 39.82 21.37 2.88
N ALA A 320 40.42 21.59 4.05
CA ALA A 320 41.01 22.87 4.47
C ALA A 320 40.04 24.08 4.39
N ALA A 321 38.73 23.82 4.59
CA ALA A 321 37.66 24.82 4.52
C ALA A 321 37.00 25.09 5.89
N PRO A 322 37.74 25.53 6.94
CA PRO A 322 37.22 25.61 8.31
C PRO A 322 36.03 26.57 8.45
N ARG A 323 35.96 27.62 7.63
CA ARG A 323 34.83 28.56 7.64
C ARG A 323 33.50 27.86 7.27
N LYS A 324 33.53 26.92 6.30
CA LYS A 324 32.35 26.14 5.91
C LYS A 324 31.96 25.16 7.00
N ALA A 325 32.93 24.48 7.63
CA ALA A 325 32.70 23.58 8.77
C ALA A 325 32.05 24.32 9.94
N VAL A 326 32.58 25.47 10.34
CA VAL A 326 32.01 26.29 11.41
C VAL A 326 30.57 26.68 11.09
N LYS A 327 30.32 27.17 9.88
CA LYS A 327 28.99 27.63 9.47
C LYS A 327 27.95 26.47 9.54
N SER A 328 28.29 25.27 9.10
CA SER A 328 27.39 24.10 9.17
C SER A 328 27.14 23.64 10.59
N LEU A 329 28.17 23.61 11.45
CA LEU A 329 28.03 23.25 12.87
C LEU A 329 27.25 24.27 13.68
N GLU A 330 27.47 25.58 13.47
CA GLU A 330 26.71 26.64 14.14
C GLU A 330 25.22 26.59 13.75
N ALA A 331 24.92 26.34 12.46
CA ALA A 331 23.53 26.18 12.02
C ALA A 331 22.87 24.96 12.67
N ALA A 332 23.56 23.83 12.74
CA ALA A 332 23.06 22.62 13.39
C ALA A 332 22.87 22.82 14.90
N PHE A 333 23.80 23.49 15.58
CA PHE A 333 23.74 23.75 17.03
C PHE A 333 22.52 24.61 17.40
N ARG A 334 22.12 25.59 16.54
CA ARG A 334 20.93 26.41 16.78
C ARG A 334 19.63 25.62 16.69
N VAL A 335 19.59 24.59 15.84
CA VAL A 335 18.39 23.76 15.63
C VAL A 335 18.31 22.66 16.70
N MET A 336 19.43 22.00 16.98
CA MET A 336 19.53 20.92 17.95
C MET A 336 20.85 21.03 18.72
N PRO A 337 20.86 21.64 19.89
CA PRO A 337 22.01 21.71 20.76
C PRO A 337 22.45 20.32 21.19
N HIS A 338 23.69 19.92 20.83
CA HIS A 338 24.24 18.62 21.20
C HIS A 338 25.72 18.74 21.57
N ALA A 339 26.15 17.99 22.60
CA ALA A 339 27.52 18.05 23.10
C ALA A 339 28.58 17.70 22.02
N ALA A 340 28.28 16.72 21.17
CA ALA A 340 29.18 16.33 20.09
C ALA A 340 29.39 17.49 19.07
N ILE A 341 28.36 18.30 18.77
CA ILE A 341 28.50 19.48 17.91
C ILE A 341 29.38 20.53 18.60
N ALA A 342 29.17 20.76 19.90
CA ALA A 342 29.96 21.71 20.68
C ALA A 342 31.45 21.35 20.69
N THR A 343 31.78 20.07 20.88
CA THR A 343 33.15 19.55 20.82
C THR A 343 33.78 19.76 19.43
N ARG A 344 33.03 19.49 18.36
CA ARG A 344 33.51 19.73 16.99
C ARG A 344 33.65 21.20 16.66
N LEU A 345 32.81 22.09 17.20
CA LEU A 345 32.94 23.54 17.08
C LEU A 345 34.23 24.02 17.74
N GLN A 346 34.60 23.49 18.91
CA GLN A 346 35.86 23.80 19.57
C GLN A 346 37.07 23.52 18.66
N THR A 347 37.09 22.33 18.08
CA THR A 347 38.12 21.92 17.12
C THR A 347 38.15 22.83 15.89
N ALA A 348 36.96 23.09 15.28
CA ALA A 348 36.83 23.91 14.11
C ALA A 348 37.22 25.40 14.33
N TRP A 349 36.98 25.93 15.52
CA TRP A 349 37.37 27.27 15.90
C TRP A 349 38.82 27.38 16.30
N ASN A 350 39.54 26.27 16.54
CA ASN A 350 40.87 26.22 17.08
C ASN A 350 41.02 27.18 18.29
N SER A 351 40.09 27.08 19.25
CA SER A 351 39.96 28.04 20.33
C SER A 351 40.17 27.36 21.70
N ASN A 352 40.73 28.16 22.65
CA ASN A 352 40.87 27.71 24.03
C ASN A 352 39.50 27.52 24.70
N GLU A 353 39.42 26.71 25.75
CA GLU A 353 38.23 26.29 26.45
C GLU A 353 37.30 27.44 26.85
N GLY A 354 37.83 28.46 27.52
CA GLY A 354 37.05 29.64 27.93
C GLY A 354 36.47 30.45 26.75
N LYS A 355 37.23 30.56 25.63
CA LYS A 355 36.75 31.23 24.42
C LYS A 355 35.67 30.39 23.72
N THR A 356 35.75 29.06 23.81
CA THR A 356 34.74 28.15 23.28
C THR A 356 33.42 28.32 23.99
N VAL A 357 33.41 28.30 25.31
CA VAL A 357 32.21 28.51 26.14
C VAL A 357 31.58 29.87 25.86
N ALA A 358 32.38 30.95 25.79
CA ALA A 358 31.88 32.28 25.47
C ALA A 358 31.26 32.39 24.07
N ARG A 359 31.80 31.67 23.08
CA ARG A 359 31.22 31.61 21.73
C ARG A 359 29.94 30.79 21.69
N LEU A 360 29.90 29.63 22.39
CA LEU A 360 28.70 28.81 22.51
C LEU A 360 27.57 29.58 23.18
N LEU A 361 27.86 30.38 24.22
CA LEU A 361 26.85 31.24 24.86
C LEU A 361 26.23 32.27 23.92
N LYS A 362 27.04 32.83 23.00
CA LYS A 362 26.51 33.71 21.97
C LYS A 362 25.58 32.98 20.99
N LEU A 363 25.88 31.72 20.68
CA LEU A 363 24.99 30.89 19.86
C LEU A 363 23.70 30.54 20.60
N VAL A 364 23.76 30.26 21.91
CA VAL A 364 22.58 30.03 22.77
C VAL A 364 21.64 31.23 22.74
N ALA A 365 22.18 32.45 22.85
CA ALA A 365 21.37 33.66 22.78
C ALA A 365 20.65 33.83 21.43
N ALA A 366 21.14 33.20 20.38
CA ALA A 366 20.54 33.21 19.03
C ALA A 366 19.67 31.98 18.73
N SER A 367 19.51 31.03 19.67
CA SER A 367 18.83 29.72 19.45
C SER A 367 17.32 29.75 19.73
N GLY A 368 16.72 30.86 20.18
CA GLY A 368 15.27 31.00 20.36
C GLY A 368 14.69 29.92 21.31
N ASP A 369 13.75 29.11 20.82
CA ASP A 369 13.00 28.12 21.61
C ASP A 369 13.89 27.01 22.18
N THR A 370 15.04 26.71 21.58
CA THR A 370 16.00 25.69 22.05
C THR A 370 17.06 26.24 23.02
N ALA A 371 16.94 27.49 23.43
CA ALA A 371 17.92 28.17 24.31
C ALA A 371 18.12 27.44 25.64
N HIS A 372 17.10 26.80 26.15
CA HIS A 372 17.14 26.03 27.40
C HIS A 372 18.02 24.78 27.30
N GLU A 373 17.76 23.96 26.25
CA GLU A 373 18.56 22.77 25.96
C GLU A 373 20.02 23.18 25.62
N ALA A 374 20.18 24.25 24.88
CA ALA A 374 21.49 24.78 24.55
C ALA A 374 22.29 25.21 25.78
N ARG A 375 21.66 25.83 26.80
CA ARG A 375 22.33 26.18 28.07
C ARG A 375 22.79 24.93 28.82
N SER A 376 21.97 23.88 28.91
CA SER A 376 22.36 22.64 29.59
C SER A 376 23.56 21.97 28.90
N VAL A 377 23.61 21.98 27.58
CA VAL A 377 24.73 21.46 26.80
C VAL A 377 26.00 22.30 27.03
N VAL A 378 25.88 23.62 27.02
CA VAL A 378 27.05 24.51 27.31
C VAL A 378 27.53 24.34 28.73
N ALA A 379 26.66 24.19 29.72
CA ALA A 379 27.01 23.89 31.10
C ALA A 379 27.77 22.55 31.21
N ALA A 380 27.32 21.50 30.53
CA ALA A 380 28.00 20.21 30.49
C ALA A 380 29.39 20.32 29.84
N VAL A 381 29.53 21.09 28.76
CA VAL A 381 30.83 21.36 28.13
C VAL A 381 31.76 22.16 29.03
N ALA A 382 31.24 23.17 29.76
CA ALA A 382 32.01 23.93 30.73
C ALA A 382 32.50 23.04 31.89
N LEU A 383 31.65 22.13 32.38
CA LEU A 383 32.05 21.15 33.39
C LEU A 383 33.15 20.20 32.89
N ALA A 384 33.04 19.70 31.69
CA ALA A 384 34.04 18.83 31.06
C ALA A 384 35.40 19.50 30.93
N HIS A 385 35.43 20.83 30.82
CA HIS A 385 36.64 21.65 30.76
C HIS A 385 37.10 22.21 32.12
N GLY A 386 36.49 21.79 33.25
CA GLY A 386 36.87 22.24 34.56
C GLY A 386 36.44 23.65 34.95
N LEU A 387 35.59 24.31 34.12
CA LEU A 387 35.06 25.67 34.36
C LEU A 387 33.83 25.60 35.29
N THR A 388 34.03 25.13 36.51
CA THR A 388 32.94 24.81 37.45
C THR A 388 32.13 26.04 37.88
N GLY A 389 32.73 27.22 37.96
CA GLY A 389 32.06 28.48 38.29
C GLY A 389 31.09 28.95 37.22
N GLU A 390 31.49 28.85 35.96
CA GLU A 390 30.60 29.20 34.81
C GLU A 390 29.49 28.16 34.63
N ALA A 391 29.80 26.89 34.78
CA ALA A 391 28.83 25.81 34.74
C ALA A 391 27.75 25.96 35.82
N GLY A 392 28.15 26.26 37.08
CA GLY A 392 27.21 26.49 38.17
C GLY A 392 26.27 27.69 37.92
N ARG A 393 26.80 28.77 37.35
CA ARG A 393 25.96 29.92 36.97
C ARG A 393 24.95 29.57 35.90
N LEU A 394 25.37 28.83 34.87
CA LEU A 394 24.48 28.42 33.77
C LEU A 394 23.38 27.46 34.24
N ILE A 395 23.68 26.56 35.17
CA ILE A 395 22.72 25.64 35.76
C ILE A 395 21.69 26.43 36.63
N GLY A 396 22.15 27.42 37.39
CA GLY A 396 21.27 28.27 38.20
C GLY A 396 20.36 29.20 37.40
N GLU A 397 20.65 29.45 36.13
CA GLU A 397 19.81 30.20 35.17
C GLU A 397 18.78 29.28 34.47
N ILE A 398 18.84 27.96 34.68
CA ILE A 398 17.85 27.01 34.16
C ILE A 398 16.66 27.02 35.12
N PRO A 399 15.45 27.47 34.75
CA PRO A 399 14.27 27.36 35.58
C PRO A 399 14.00 25.88 35.89
N ASP A 400 13.70 25.56 37.16
CA ASP A 400 13.30 24.23 37.58
C ASP A 400 12.15 23.73 36.70
N ALA A 401 12.31 22.58 36.00
CA ALA A 401 11.33 21.95 35.16
C ALA A 401 10.34 21.13 35.98
#